data_7d92036122366d8d5d47f55b81c69a4a
#
_entry.id   7d92036122366d8d5d47f55b81c69a4a
#
_cell.length_a   1.000
_cell.length_b   1.000
_cell.length_c   1.000
_cell.angle_alpha   90.00
_cell.angle_beta   90.00
_cell.angle_gamma   90.00
#
_symmetry.space_group_name_H-M   'P 1'
#
loop_
_entity.id
_entity.type
_entity.pdbx_description
1 polymer ?
#
loop_
_entity_poly.entity_id
_entity_poly.type
_entity_poly.pdbx_seq_one_letter_code
_entity_poly.pdbx_strand_id
1 'polypeptide(L)'
;MRPWTLLLIGATAALLTLGCGAGPTSSRAKSTRQLASSAVAPPLPTRDASDDLFEQPATLKIKIELSPQQEQLLREDPRRYVRVKLIENGETEYPDVSIKLKGAAGSFQDLDGKPGFTLNASKFLKDQRFHALDKFHLNNSVQDDTYLCEALAGELCREAGVPAARVTHAHVWLNDRDLGLYVLKEGFDAGFLKRHFRDPNGNLYDGGFCIDIDAELEKDSGFGPNDLSDLKALLQGCQTEQAEERWTRLAERLDIDPFINFMALELMMCHWDGYTANKNNYRIYFDPETKQARFLPHGMDQMFQDPGFPVWMQPGSIVAAAVMQNPQWRERYRERVKELLSKFSAEALQAKVDALDKRLSPAFKALGSDAEQQ
;
A
#
# COMPACT_ATOMS: atom_id res chain seq x y z
N MET A 1 14.10 15.94 -25.00
CA MET A 1 13.63 16.84 -23.92
C MET A 1 12.11 16.91 -23.98
N ARG A 2 11.43 16.15 -23.17
CA ARG A 2 9.98 16.30 -22.99
C ARG A 2 9.78 17.36 -21.91
N PRO A 3 8.98 18.41 -22.11
CA PRO A 3 8.70 19.38 -21.08
C PRO A 3 7.72 18.75 -20.08
N TRP A 4 8.20 18.47 -18.89
CA TRP A 4 7.40 18.09 -17.74
C TRP A 4 6.67 19.36 -17.28
N THR A 5 5.45 19.55 -17.77
CA THR A 5 4.58 20.58 -17.19
C THR A 5 3.97 19.97 -15.93
N LEU A 6 4.62 20.22 -14.81
CA LEU A 6 4.09 19.91 -13.49
C LEU A 6 2.76 20.63 -13.30
N LEU A 7 1.68 19.87 -13.18
CA LEU A 7 0.44 20.35 -12.58
C LEU A 7 0.66 20.42 -11.07
N LEU A 8 1.15 21.57 -10.62
CA LEU A 8 1.22 21.92 -9.21
C LEU A 8 -0.20 21.93 -8.62
N ILE A 9 -0.41 21.09 -7.61
CA ILE A 9 -1.65 20.99 -6.84
C ILE A 9 -1.86 22.31 -6.11
N GLY A 10 -2.65 23.19 -6.67
CA GLY A 10 -3.19 24.36 -6.01
C GLY A 10 -4.48 23.98 -5.27
N ALA A 11 -4.37 23.43 -4.05
CA ALA A 11 -5.52 23.28 -3.17
C ALA A 11 -5.93 24.66 -2.65
N THR A 12 -6.77 25.37 -3.39
CA THR A 12 -7.44 26.57 -2.89
C THR A 12 -8.57 26.13 -1.94
N ALA A 13 -8.28 26.20 -0.65
CA ALA A 13 -9.28 26.05 0.39
C ALA A 13 -10.26 27.23 0.34
N ALA A 14 -11.49 27.02 -0.12
CA ALA A 14 -12.58 27.96 0.04
C ALA A 14 -13.02 27.97 1.50
N LEU A 15 -12.58 28.98 2.26
CA LEU A 15 -13.06 29.29 3.60
C LEU A 15 -14.45 29.94 3.50
N LEU A 16 -15.49 29.17 3.79
CA LEU A 16 -16.82 29.72 4.07
C LEU A 16 -16.86 30.14 5.54
N THR A 17 -16.82 31.45 5.77
CA THR A 17 -17.10 32.09 7.06
C THR A 17 -18.60 32.13 7.30
N LEU A 18 -19.10 31.40 8.28
CA LEU A 18 -20.45 31.58 8.82
C LEU A 18 -20.33 32.18 10.21
N GLY A 19 -21.02 33.33 10.36
CA GLY A 19 -20.96 34.20 11.49
C GLY A 19 -21.55 33.65 12.80
N CYS A 20 -20.99 34.13 13.90
CA CYS A 20 -21.36 33.84 15.26
C CYS A 20 -22.66 34.56 15.65
N GLY A 21 -23.61 33.80 16.22
CA GLY A 21 -24.64 34.32 17.11
C GLY A 21 -24.39 33.81 18.53
N ALA A 22 -24.08 34.70 19.44
CA ALA A 22 -23.87 34.40 20.86
C ALA A 22 -25.17 34.44 21.65
N GLY A 23 -25.39 33.45 22.52
CA GLY A 23 -26.37 33.52 23.61
C GLY A 23 -25.92 32.65 24.79
N PRO A 24 -25.96 33.11 26.02
CA PRO A 24 -25.36 32.44 27.16
C PRO A 24 -26.37 31.58 27.93
N THR A 25 -25.99 30.37 28.39
CA THR A 25 -26.47 29.81 29.64
C THR A 25 -25.70 28.59 30.14
N SER A 26 -25.31 28.69 31.39
CA SER A 26 -25.36 27.68 32.47
C SER A 26 -24.49 26.43 32.39
N SER A 27 -23.48 26.49 33.22
CA SER A 27 -22.64 25.41 33.73
C SER A 27 -23.37 24.16 34.25
N ARG A 28 -23.04 22.99 33.72
CA ARG A 28 -23.03 21.76 34.51
C ARG A 28 -21.90 20.90 34.04
N ALA A 29 -20.78 20.98 34.77
CA ALA A 29 -19.62 20.14 34.55
C ALA A 29 -20.00 18.66 34.74
N LYS A 30 -20.14 17.90 33.66
CA LYS A 30 -20.06 16.45 33.69
C LYS A 30 -18.62 16.09 33.31
N SER A 31 -17.93 15.49 34.29
CA SER A 31 -16.62 14.90 34.15
C SER A 31 -16.60 13.95 32.95
N THR A 32 -16.12 14.43 31.83
CA THR A 32 -15.75 13.60 30.70
C THR A 32 -14.42 12.96 31.06
N ARG A 33 -14.47 11.70 31.45
CA ARG A 33 -13.29 10.86 31.58
C ARG A 33 -12.65 10.82 30.19
N GLN A 34 -11.63 11.64 30.01
CA GLN A 34 -10.74 11.60 28.86
C GLN A 34 -10.14 10.19 28.84
N LEU A 35 -10.62 9.34 27.91
CA LEU A 35 -9.92 8.13 27.50
C LEU A 35 -8.64 8.60 26.84
N ALA A 36 -7.61 8.80 27.64
CA ALA A 36 -6.26 8.99 27.14
C ALA A 36 -5.89 7.70 26.41
N SER A 37 -5.97 7.73 25.09
CA SER A 37 -5.31 6.76 24.24
C SER A 37 -3.81 6.90 24.51
N SER A 38 -3.27 6.03 25.34
CA SER A 38 -1.84 5.80 25.37
C SER A 38 -1.48 5.01 24.11
N ALA A 39 -1.52 5.67 22.97
CA ALA A 39 -0.93 5.12 21.77
C ALA A 39 0.57 5.03 22.03
N VAL A 40 1.02 3.86 22.46
CA VAL A 40 2.43 3.48 22.37
C VAL A 40 2.76 3.60 20.89
N ALA A 41 3.61 4.56 20.53
CA ALA A 41 4.09 4.70 19.16
C ALA A 41 4.58 3.32 18.69
N PRO A 42 4.24 2.90 17.46
CA PRO A 42 4.76 1.65 16.94
C PRO A 42 6.29 1.67 17.08
N PRO A 43 6.93 0.54 17.38
CA PRO A 43 8.36 0.48 17.44
C PRO A 43 8.92 1.04 16.14
N LEU A 44 9.96 1.88 16.21
CA LEU A 44 10.65 2.35 15.01
C LEU A 44 11.09 1.14 14.21
N PRO A 45 10.89 1.15 12.87
CA PRO A 45 11.30 0.04 12.03
C PRO A 45 12.76 -0.31 12.30
N THR A 46 13.01 -1.53 12.72
CA THR A 46 14.40 -2.01 12.89
C THR A 46 14.99 -2.25 11.52
N ARG A 47 16.20 -1.73 11.26
CA ARG A 47 16.93 -2.05 10.02
C ARG A 47 17.15 -3.56 9.93
N ASP A 48 16.96 -4.08 8.73
CA ASP A 48 17.27 -5.47 8.40
C ASP A 48 18.05 -5.55 7.06
N ALA A 49 18.50 -6.74 6.70
CA ALA A 49 19.29 -6.93 5.48
C ALA A 49 18.54 -6.58 4.18
N SER A 50 17.21 -6.38 4.23
CA SER A 50 16.46 -5.93 3.06
C SER A 50 16.49 -4.42 2.84
N ASP A 51 16.93 -3.61 3.83
CA ASP A 51 17.03 -2.16 3.66
C ASP A 51 18.02 -1.79 2.56
N ASP A 52 19.13 -2.53 2.45
CA ASP A 52 20.14 -2.30 1.42
C ASP A 52 19.55 -2.43 0.00
N LEU A 53 18.56 -3.32 -0.19
CA LEU A 53 17.85 -3.46 -1.47
C LEU A 53 17.08 -2.19 -1.84
N PHE A 54 16.38 -1.59 -0.87
CA PHE A 54 15.51 -0.44 -1.13
C PHE A 54 16.24 0.90 -1.08
N GLU A 55 17.39 0.97 -0.42
CA GLU A 55 18.22 2.18 -0.31
C GLU A 55 19.27 2.30 -1.42
N GLN A 56 19.54 1.23 -2.18
CA GLN A 56 20.56 1.27 -3.22
C GLN A 56 20.24 2.29 -4.31
N PRO A 57 21.25 3.02 -4.81
CA PRO A 57 21.05 4.05 -5.82
C PRO A 57 20.85 3.51 -7.23
N ALA A 58 21.37 2.30 -7.51
CA ALA A 58 21.32 1.70 -8.83
C ALA A 58 20.06 0.84 -9.03
N THR A 59 19.54 0.84 -10.26
CA THR A 59 18.49 -0.08 -10.69
C THR A 59 19.05 -1.48 -10.78
N LEU A 60 18.40 -2.45 -10.13
CA LEU A 60 18.76 -3.87 -10.22
C LEU A 60 18.58 -4.41 -11.64
N LYS A 61 19.36 -5.43 -11.97
CA LYS A 61 19.13 -6.27 -13.16
C LYS A 61 18.65 -7.63 -12.70
N ILE A 62 17.47 -8.03 -13.13
CA ILE A 62 16.87 -9.32 -12.77
C ILE A 62 16.56 -10.11 -14.02
N LYS A 63 17.19 -11.27 -14.17
CA LYS A 63 16.86 -12.25 -15.21
C LYS A 63 16.08 -13.40 -14.58
N ILE A 64 14.91 -13.71 -15.15
CA ILE A 64 14.06 -14.84 -14.78
C ILE A 64 14.23 -15.90 -15.87
N GLU A 65 14.73 -17.08 -15.50
CA GLU A 65 14.90 -18.20 -16.42
C GLU A 65 13.77 -19.22 -16.24
N LEU A 66 12.97 -19.38 -17.30
CA LEU A 66 11.87 -20.33 -17.43
C LEU A 66 12.22 -21.42 -18.41
N SER A 67 12.00 -22.69 -18.05
CA SER A 67 11.98 -23.75 -19.04
C SER A 67 10.68 -23.73 -19.88
N PRO A 68 10.65 -24.34 -21.07
CA PRO A 68 9.43 -24.44 -21.89
C PRO A 68 8.24 -25.05 -21.14
N GLN A 69 8.50 -26.01 -20.26
CA GLN A 69 7.45 -26.63 -19.44
C GLN A 69 6.84 -25.65 -18.42
N GLN A 70 7.67 -24.84 -17.78
CA GLN A 70 7.22 -23.82 -16.82
C GLN A 70 6.45 -22.70 -17.51
N GLU A 71 6.90 -22.32 -18.69
CA GLU A 71 6.20 -21.35 -19.54
C GLU A 71 4.80 -21.84 -19.92
N GLN A 72 4.68 -23.10 -20.34
CA GLN A 72 3.39 -23.72 -20.63
C GLN A 72 2.47 -23.73 -19.41
N LEU A 73 2.95 -24.10 -18.22
CA LEU A 73 2.17 -24.11 -16.99
C LEU A 73 1.64 -22.73 -16.61
N LEU A 74 2.43 -21.66 -16.82
CA LEU A 74 1.98 -20.28 -16.58
C LEU A 74 0.97 -19.78 -17.63
N ARG A 75 1.05 -20.28 -18.86
CA ARG A 75 0.05 -19.98 -19.91
C ARG A 75 -1.28 -20.65 -19.61
N GLU A 76 -1.25 -21.89 -19.11
CA GLU A 76 -2.45 -22.65 -18.73
C GLU A 76 -3.13 -22.10 -17.47
N ASP A 77 -2.33 -21.75 -16.45
CA ASP A 77 -2.81 -21.14 -15.21
C ASP A 77 -1.82 -20.04 -14.75
N PRO A 78 -2.10 -18.77 -15.08
CA PRO A 78 -1.25 -17.66 -14.71
C PRO A 78 -1.10 -17.45 -13.19
N ARG A 79 -2.02 -17.98 -12.39
CA ARG A 79 -2.01 -17.85 -10.92
C ARG A 79 -1.28 -18.99 -10.22
N ARG A 80 -0.90 -20.02 -10.96
CA ARG A 80 -0.10 -21.12 -10.46
C ARG A 80 1.33 -20.69 -10.20
N TYR A 81 1.89 -21.09 -9.07
CA TYR A 81 3.31 -20.93 -8.81
C TYR A 81 4.12 -21.98 -9.58
N VAL A 82 5.09 -21.54 -10.34
CA VAL A 82 6.10 -22.36 -10.99
C VAL A 82 7.49 -22.06 -10.43
N ARG A 83 8.40 -23.03 -10.49
CA ARG A 83 9.77 -22.92 -10.01
C ARG A 83 10.66 -22.35 -11.13
N VAL A 84 11.48 -21.36 -10.81
CA VAL A 84 12.38 -20.70 -11.75
C VAL A 84 13.74 -20.46 -11.13
N LYS A 85 14.74 -20.20 -11.96
CA LYS A 85 15.99 -19.59 -11.55
C LYS A 85 15.90 -18.07 -11.75
N LEU A 86 16.33 -17.31 -10.75
CA LEU A 86 16.45 -15.87 -10.82
C LEU A 86 17.94 -15.53 -10.73
N ILE A 87 18.40 -14.62 -11.59
CA ILE A 87 19.78 -14.14 -11.61
C ILE A 87 19.76 -12.64 -11.39
N GLU A 88 20.46 -12.19 -10.36
CA GLU A 88 20.60 -10.78 -10.00
C GLU A 88 21.94 -10.25 -10.48
N ASN A 89 21.90 -9.11 -11.20
CA ASN A 89 23.07 -8.38 -11.72
C ASN A 89 24.05 -9.23 -12.56
N GLY A 90 23.60 -10.40 -13.02
CA GLY A 90 24.42 -11.37 -13.75
C GLY A 90 25.38 -12.19 -12.88
N GLU A 91 25.32 -12.05 -11.56
CA GLU A 91 26.30 -12.64 -10.63
C GLU A 91 25.65 -13.56 -9.59
N THR A 92 24.59 -13.10 -8.92
CA THR A 92 23.95 -13.85 -7.83
C THR A 92 22.81 -14.69 -8.35
N GLU A 93 22.88 -16.00 -8.13
CA GLU A 93 21.85 -16.95 -8.56
C GLU A 93 20.96 -17.39 -7.40
N TYR A 94 19.66 -17.40 -7.63
CA TYR A 94 18.62 -17.94 -6.74
C TYR A 94 17.94 -19.10 -7.48
N PRO A 95 18.31 -20.36 -7.22
CA PRO A 95 17.95 -21.48 -8.10
C PRO A 95 16.49 -21.93 -8.03
N ASP A 96 15.80 -21.66 -6.93
CA ASP A 96 14.48 -22.23 -6.61
C ASP A 96 13.47 -21.17 -6.19
N VAL A 97 13.39 -20.05 -6.92
CA VAL A 97 12.37 -19.03 -6.69
C VAL A 97 11.04 -19.48 -7.29
N SER A 98 9.96 -19.28 -6.60
CA SER A 98 8.63 -19.48 -7.18
C SER A 98 8.10 -18.19 -7.78
N ILE A 99 7.51 -18.26 -8.98
CA ILE A 99 6.82 -17.14 -9.60
C ILE A 99 5.39 -17.51 -10.00
N LYS A 100 4.51 -16.51 -10.02
CA LYS A 100 3.21 -16.53 -10.69
C LYS A 100 2.95 -15.17 -11.31
N LEU A 101 2.10 -15.11 -12.33
CA LEU A 101 1.68 -13.82 -12.89
C LEU A 101 0.74 -13.11 -11.93
N LYS A 102 0.78 -11.78 -11.95
CA LYS A 102 -0.10 -10.91 -11.17
C LYS A 102 -0.72 -9.82 -12.03
N GLY A 103 -1.60 -9.06 -11.44
CA GLY A 103 -2.37 -8.00 -12.08
C GLY A 103 -3.84 -8.37 -12.16
N ALA A 104 -4.70 -7.37 -12.30
CA ALA A 104 -6.14 -7.50 -12.46
C ALA A 104 -6.60 -6.61 -13.62
N ALA A 105 -7.78 -6.04 -13.55
CA ALA A 105 -8.30 -5.16 -14.59
C ALA A 105 -7.30 -4.04 -14.93
N GLY A 106 -6.93 -3.95 -16.21
CA GLY A 106 -5.99 -2.94 -16.73
C GLY A 106 -4.50 -3.25 -16.53
N SER A 107 -4.10 -3.98 -15.49
CA SER A 107 -2.69 -4.26 -15.19
C SER A 107 -2.22 -5.68 -15.54
N PHE A 108 -3.15 -6.62 -15.75
CA PHE A 108 -2.78 -7.98 -16.16
C PHE A 108 -2.28 -7.99 -17.60
N GLN A 109 -1.10 -8.58 -17.79
CA GLN A 109 -0.51 -8.92 -19.08
C GLN A 109 -0.11 -10.40 -19.07
N ASP A 110 -0.29 -11.08 -20.17
CA ASP A 110 0.20 -12.46 -20.35
C ASP A 110 1.72 -12.51 -20.57
N LEU A 111 2.24 -13.72 -20.73
CA LEU A 111 3.68 -13.93 -20.92
C LEU A 111 4.23 -13.28 -22.19
N ASP A 112 3.41 -13.05 -23.22
CA ASP A 112 3.85 -12.46 -24.49
C ASP A 112 3.93 -10.93 -24.42
N GLY A 113 3.19 -10.35 -23.50
CA GLY A 113 3.23 -8.93 -23.18
C GLY A 113 4.32 -8.55 -22.17
N LYS A 114 4.02 -7.62 -21.29
CA LYS A 114 4.86 -7.20 -20.14
C LYS A 114 4.21 -7.66 -18.83
N PRO A 115 4.33 -8.96 -18.44
CA PRO A 115 3.61 -9.52 -17.29
C PRO A 115 4.11 -8.96 -15.96
N GLY A 116 3.20 -8.71 -15.03
CA GLY A 116 3.56 -8.52 -13.64
C GLY A 116 3.80 -9.87 -12.94
N PHE A 117 4.73 -9.91 -11.97
CA PHE A 117 5.08 -11.13 -11.26
C PHE A 117 4.94 -10.99 -9.74
N THR A 118 4.46 -12.06 -9.10
CA THR A 118 4.68 -12.30 -7.68
C THR A 118 5.75 -13.36 -7.53
N LEU A 119 6.79 -13.03 -6.78
CA LEU A 119 7.92 -13.93 -6.51
C LEU A 119 7.91 -14.33 -5.02
N ASN A 120 8.25 -15.59 -4.74
CA ASN A 120 8.48 -16.05 -3.38
C ASN A 120 9.75 -16.88 -3.36
N ALA A 121 10.77 -16.37 -2.69
CA ALA A 121 12.10 -16.96 -2.64
C ALA A 121 12.13 -18.22 -1.75
N SER A 122 11.30 -18.28 -0.71
CA SER A 122 11.33 -19.36 0.28
C SER A 122 10.30 -20.46 0.05
N LYS A 123 9.44 -20.36 -0.97
CA LYS A 123 8.34 -21.33 -1.17
C LYS A 123 8.82 -22.76 -1.43
N PHE A 124 9.85 -22.92 -2.22
CA PHE A 124 10.41 -24.24 -2.58
C PHE A 124 11.69 -24.57 -1.81
N LEU A 125 12.44 -23.55 -1.40
CA LEU A 125 13.65 -23.67 -0.60
C LEU A 125 13.52 -22.77 0.62
N LYS A 126 13.15 -23.36 1.77
CA LYS A 126 12.71 -22.63 2.97
C LYS A 126 13.71 -21.59 3.50
N ASP A 127 15.01 -21.83 3.34
CA ASP A 127 16.07 -20.95 3.85
C ASP A 127 16.53 -19.91 2.83
N GLN A 128 16.05 -20.00 1.57
CA GLN A 128 16.39 -19.03 0.53
C GLN A 128 15.62 -17.73 0.75
N ARG A 129 16.32 -16.63 0.64
CA ARG A 129 15.78 -15.27 0.71
C ARG A 129 16.35 -14.44 -0.43
N PHE A 130 15.55 -13.49 -0.92
CA PHE A 130 16.02 -12.45 -1.81
C PHE A 130 16.21 -11.18 -0.97
N HIS A 131 17.45 -10.80 -0.65
CA HIS A 131 17.75 -9.69 0.26
C HIS A 131 16.90 -9.73 1.55
N ALA A 132 16.88 -10.87 2.23
CA ALA A 132 16.07 -11.16 3.40
C ALA A 132 14.54 -11.16 3.17
N LEU A 133 14.04 -10.95 1.96
CA LEU A 133 12.62 -11.06 1.63
C LEU A 133 12.22 -12.49 1.32
N ASP A 134 11.08 -12.91 1.87
CA ASP A 134 10.38 -14.13 1.46
C ASP A 134 9.63 -13.90 0.14
N LYS A 135 8.92 -12.78 0.03
CA LYS A 135 7.98 -12.45 -1.04
C LYS A 135 8.19 -11.02 -1.53
N PHE A 136 8.19 -10.85 -2.83
CA PHE A 136 8.23 -9.54 -3.47
C PHE A 136 7.48 -9.56 -4.81
N HIS A 137 7.25 -8.39 -5.36
CA HIS A 137 6.52 -8.22 -6.61
C HIS A 137 7.36 -7.45 -7.62
N LEU A 138 7.22 -7.83 -8.89
CA LEU A 138 7.66 -7.02 -10.02
C LEU A 138 6.40 -6.52 -10.72
N ASN A 139 6.04 -5.26 -10.46
CA ASN A 139 4.91 -4.61 -11.09
C ASN A 139 5.34 -4.05 -12.44
N ASN A 140 4.56 -4.36 -13.47
CA ASN A 140 4.88 -3.99 -14.85
C ASN A 140 4.69 -2.51 -15.18
N SER A 141 4.06 -1.77 -14.29
CA SER A 141 3.81 -0.31 -14.39
C SER A 141 3.07 0.13 -15.66
N VAL A 142 2.24 -0.74 -16.24
CA VAL A 142 1.46 -0.40 -17.46
C VAL A 142 0.37 0.64 -17.21
N GLN A 143 0.08 0.96 -15.95
CA GLN A 143 -0.85 2.02 -15.53
C GLN A 143 -0.13 3.24 -14.94
N ASP A 144 1.22 3.24 -14.89
CA ASP A 144 2.06 4.34 -14.41
C ASP A 144 3.32 4.46 -15.28
N ASP A 145 3.24 5.24 -16.35
CA ASP A 145 4.37 5.48 -17.27
C ASP A 145 5.55 6.19 -16.58
N THR A 146 5.34 6.73 -15.38
CA THR A 146 6.38 7.42 -14.62
C THR A 146 7.22 6.46 -13.78
N TYR A 147 6.68 5.32 -13.40
CA TYR A 147 7.25 4.37 -12.43
C TYR A 147 7.45 4.97 -11.02
N LEU A 148 6.87 6.13 -10.73
CA LEU A 148 7.10 6.87 -9.48
C LEU A 148 5.99 6.70 -8.45
N CYS A 149 4.75 6.43 -8.89
CA CYS A 149 3.56 6.49 -8.03
C CYS A 149 3.67 5.59 -6.80
N GLU A 150 3.97 4.30 -6.96
CA GLU A 150 4.10 3.37 -5.82
C GLU A 150 5.26 3.74 -4.88
N ALA A 151 6.38 4.23 -5.43
CA ALA A 151 7.54 4.63 -4.64
C ALA A 151 7.23 5.86 -3.77
N LEU A 152 6.70 6.92 -4.40
CA LEU A 152 6.34 8.16 -3.73
C LEU A 152 5.23 7.94 -2.71
N ALA A 153 4.12 7.30 -3.11
CA ALA A 153 2.98 7.05 -2.22
C ALA A 153 3.37 6.19 -1.02
N GLY A 154 4.14 5.12 -1.23
CA GLY A 154 4.65 4.27 -0.15
C GLY A 154 5.55 5.02 0.83
N GLU A 155 6.43 5.91 0.33
CA GLU A 155 7.26 6.76 1.17
C GLU A 155 6.43 7.72 2.02
N LEU A 156 5.46 8.43 1.42
CA LEU A 156 4.56 9.34 2.13
C LEU A 156 3.74 8.62 3.21
N CYS A 157 3.24 7.42 2.91
CA CYS A 157 2.55 6.58 3.91
C CYS A 157 3.45 6.27 5.10
N ARG A 158 4.66 5.76 4.87
CA ARG A 158 5.61 5.41 5.95
C ARG A 158 6.02 6.63 6.77
N GLU A 159 6.31 7.75 6.13
CA GLU A 159 6.62 9.02 6.82
C GLU A 159 5.47 9.54 7.68
N ALA A 160 4.24 9.27 7.27
CA ALA A 160 3.05 9.62 8.02
C ALA A 160 2.66 8.56 9.08
N GLY A 161 3.43 7.46 9.21
CA GLY A 161 3.19 6.40 10.19
C GLY A 161 2.14 5.36 9.75
N VAL A 162 1.84 5.28 8.46
CA VAL A 162 1.03 4.20 7.88
C VAL A 162 1.95 3.13 7.31
N PRO A 163 1.90 1.88 7.81
CA PRO A 163 2.68 0.79 7.27
C PRO A 163 2.41 0.60 5.77
N ALA A 164 3.44 0.72 4.95
CA ALA A 164 3.36 0.54 3.50
C ALA A 164 4.60 -0.15 2.97
N ALA A 165 4.43 -0.94 1.92
CA ALA A 165 5.51 -1.67 1.27
C ALA A 165 6.61 -0.71 0.77
N ARG A 166 7.87 -1.13 0.92
CA ARG A 166 9.00 -0.43 0.31
C ARG A 166 9.06 -0.73 -1.17
N VAL A 167 9.60 0.20 -1.94
CA VAL A 167 9.67 0.12 -3.39
C VAL A 167 11.07 0.52 -3.87
N THR A 168 11.58 -0.26 -4.81
CA THR A 168 12.72 0.10 -5.64
C THR A 168 12.41 -0.30 -7.10
N HIS A 169 13.40 -0.33 -7.99
CA HIS A 169 13.20 -0.59 -9.40
C HIS A 169 14.19 -1.65 -9.90
N ALA A 170 13.76 -2.42 -10.90
CA ALA A 170 14.58 -3.40 -11.55
C ALA A 170 14.38 -3.38 -13.07
N HIS A 171 15.45 -3.57 -13.82
CA HIS A 171 15.38 -3.93 -15.23
C HIS A 171 15.24 -5.46 -15.32
N VAL A 172 14.22 -5.95 -16.01
CA VAL A 172 13.82 -7.35 -15.97
C VAL A 172 13.96 -8.00 -17.34
N TRP A 173 14.54 -9.19 -17.35
CA TRP A 173 14.56 -10.11 -18.51
C TRP A 173 13.79 -11.39 -18.19
N LEU A 174 13.02 -11.86 -19.15
CA LEU A 174 12.39 -13.18 -19.12
C LEU A 174 13.07 -14.05 -20.17
N ASN A 175 13.87 -15.03 -19.74
CA ASN A 175 14.82 -15.71 -20.60
C ASN A 175 15.73 -14.69 -21.30
N ASP A 176 15.69 -14.63 -22.63
CA ASP A 176 16.48 -13.69 -23.43
C ASP A 176 15.66 -12.45 -23.89
N ARG A 177 14.38 -12.36 -23.48
CA ARG A 177 13.52 -11.23 -23.80
C ARG A 177 13.68 -10.13 -22.79
N ASP A 178 14.07 -8.94 -23.23
CA ASP A 178 14.07 -7.73 -22.42
C ASP A 178 12.64 -7.24 -22.18
N LEU A 179 12.23 -7.14 -20.91
CA LEU A 179 10.93 -6.63 -20.49
C LEU A 179 11.01 -5.17 -20.04
N GLY A 180 12.22 -4.59 -19.95
CA GLY A 180 12.44 -3.22 -19.52
C GLY A 180 12.31 -3.00 -18.02
N LEU A 181 11.96 -1.78 -17.63
CA LEU A 181 11.89 -1.33 -16.24
C LEU A 181 10.63 -1.85 -15.55
N TYR A 182 10.79 -2.27 -14.29
CA TYR A 182 9.73 -2.71 -13.38
C TYR A 182 9.83 -1.99 -12.03
N VAL A 183 8.70 -1.84 -11.37
CA VAL A 183 8.63 -1.47 -9.96
C VAL A 183 8.79 -2.74 -9.12
N LEU A 184 9.89 -2.86 -8.36
CA LEU A 184 10.12 -3.92 -7.39
C LEU A 184 9.56 -3.51 -6.05
N LYS A 185 8.56 -4.25 -5.59
CA LYS A 185 7.79 -3.95 -4.39
C LYS A 185 7.90 -5.05 -3.35
N GLU A 186 8.12 -4.67 -2.11
CA GLU A 186 8.09 -5.56 -0.95
C GLU A 186 6.74 -6.29 -0.84
N GLY A 187 6.77 -7.58 -0.50
CA GLY A 187 5.56 -8.34 -0.18
C GLY A 187 5.10 -8.11 1.26
N PHE A 188 3.81 -8.31 1.52
CA PHE A 188 3.28 -8.34 2.87
C PHE A 188 3.56 -9.72 3.48
N ASP A 189 4.78 -9.93 3.93
CA ASP A 189 5.26 -11.17 4.53
C ASP A 189 5.60 -10.99 6.02
N ALA A 190 6.17 -12.03 6.64
CA ALA A 190 6.57 -11.96 8.03
C ALA A 190 7.64 -10.89 8.31
N GLY A 191 8.50 -10.59 7.34
CA GLY A 191 9.51 -9.53 7.43
C GLY A 191 8.86 -8.15 7.50
N PHE A 192 7.92 -7.89 6.59
CA PHE A 192 7.11 -6.67 6.61
C PHE A 192 6.36 -6.52 7.94
N LEU A 193 5.66 -7.56 8.39
CA LEU A 193 4.91 -7.50 9.65
C LEU A 193 5.81 -7.26 10.86
N LYS A 194 6.96 -7.91 10.95
CA LYS A 194 7.96 -7.69 12.03
C LYS A 194 8.48 -6.26 12.09
N ARG A 195 8.58 -5.59 10.93
CA ARG A 195 9.05 -4.20 10.88
C ARG A 195 8.02 -3.22 11.42
N HIS A 196 6.73 -3.51 11.23
CA HIS A 196 5.67 -2.56 11.52
C HIS A 196 4.84 -2.89 12.76
N PHE A 197 4.89 -4.13 13.25
CA PHE A 197 4.09 -4.60 14.38
C PHE A 197 4.95 -5.33 15.40
N ARG A 198 4.62 -5.16 16.67
CA ARG A 198 5.33 -5.84 17.77
C ARG A 198 5.14 -7.35 17.70
N ASP A 199 3.93 -7.81 17.47
CA ASP A 199 3.61 -9.21 17.22
C ASP A 199 3.22 -9.41 15.74
N PRO A 200 4.05 -10.05 14.91
CA PRO A 200 3.79 -10.26 13.48
C PRO A 200 2.84 -11.45 13.21
N ASN A 201 2.30 -12.11 14.24
CA ASN A 201 1.58 -13.37 14.11
C ASN A 201 0.06 -13.19 13.97
N GLY A 202 -0.42 -11.94 13.90
CA GLY A 202 -1.83 -11.63 13.67
C GLY A 202 -2.34 -12.08 12.31
N ASN A 203 -3.66 -12.18 12.17
CA ASN A 203 -4.28 -12.50 10.89
C ASN A 203 -4.11 -11.34 9.92
N LEU A 204 -3.58 -11.64 8.74
CA LEU A 204 -3.50 -10.73 7.60
C LEU A 204 -4.45 -11.22 6.52
N TYR A 205 -5.32 -10.33 6.04
CA TYR A 205 -6.29 -10.59 4.98
C TYR A 205 -5.98 -9.78 3.73
N ASP A 206 -6.16 -10.42 2.57
CA ASP A 206 -6.23 -9.75 1.27
C ASP A 206 -7.60 -9.09 1.11
N GLY A 207 -7.63 -7.81 0.75
CA GLY A 207 -8.88 -7.08 0.52
C GLY A 207 -9.66 -7.50 -0.72
N GLY A 208 -9.11 -8.44 -1.52
CA GLY A 208 -9.76 -8.90 -2.73
C GLY A 208 -9.87 -7.83 -3.82
N PHE A 209 -10.85 -7.98 -4.72
CA PHE A 209 -11.09 -7.06 -5.83
C PHE A 209 -12.47 -6.40 -5.69
N CYS A 210 -12.49 -5.12 -5.33
CA CYS A 210 -13.71 -4.30 -5.16
C CYS A 210 -14.72 -4.93 -4.19
N ILE A 211 -14.25 -5.62 -3.15
CA ILE A 211 -15.09 -6.20 -2.11
C ILE A 211 -14.75 -5.60 -0.74
N ASP A 212 -15.68 -5.64 0.19
CA ASP A 212 -15.53 -5.07 1.53
C ASP A 212 -15.47 -6.18 2.59
N ILE A 213 -15.36 -5.81 3.85
CA ILE A 213 -15.27 -6.70 5.02
C ILE A 213 -16.54 -7.54 5.28
N ASP A 214 -17.63 -7.28 4.57
CA ASP A 214 -18.87 -8.08 4.61
C ASP A 214 -18.81 -9.32 3.69
N ALA A 215 -17.76 -9.44 2.89
CA ALA A 215 -17.47 -10.61 2.07
C ALA A 215 -16.44 -11.53 2.73
N GLU A 216 -16.26 -12.72 2.18
CA GLU A 216 -15.23 -13.66 2.59
C GLU A 216 -13.87 -13.25 2.00
N LEU A 217 -13.01 -12.63 2.85
CA LEU A 217 -11.67 -12.23 2.44
C LEU A 217 -10.68 -13.41 2.60
N GLU A 218 -9.73 -13.50 1.68
CA GLU A 218 -8.66 -14.50 1.74
C GLU A 218 -7.68 -14.16 2.87
N LYS A 219 -7.41 -15.14 3.75
CA LYS A 219 -6.38 -15.01 4.77
C LYS A 219 -5.01 -15.34 4.19
N ASP A 220 -4.16 -14.33 4.06
CA ASP A 220 -2.79 -14.46 3.54
C ASP A 220 -1.84 -15.14 4.56
N SER A 221 -1.98 -14.80 5.86
CA SER A 221 -1.11 -15.30 6.92
C SER A 221 -1.73 -15.11 8.33
N GLY A 222 -1.03 -15.61 9.34
CA GLY A 222 -1.39 -15.48 10.75
C GLY A 222 -1.74 -16.80 11.41
N PHE A 223 -1.57 -16.86 12.75
CA PHE A 223 -1.80 -18.05 13.57
C PHE A 223 -3.18 -18.09 14.22
N GLY A 224 -3.97 -17.02 14.14
CA GLY A 224 -5.35 -17.03 14.62
C GLY A 224 -6.25 -17.98 13.83
N PRO A 225 -7.50 -18.21 14.29
CA PRO A 225 -8.47 -19.02 13.58
C PRO A 225 -8.69 -18.56 12.13
N ASN A 226 -9.00 -19.50 11.25
CA ASN A 226 -9.40 -19.20 9.87
C ASN A 226 -10.92 -19.26 9.72
N ASP A 227 -11.65 -18.59 10.64
CA ASP A 227 -13.11 -18.57 10.71
C ASP A 227 -13.68 -17.16 10.45
N LEU A 228 -12.81 -16.20 10.14
CA LEU A 228 -13.13 -14.79 9.90
C LEU A 228 -13.81 -14.11 11.10
N SER A 229 -13.63 -14.62 12.32
CA SER A 229 -14.28 -14.10 13.52
C SER A 229 -13.87 -12.67 13.85
N ASP A 230 -12.63 -12.29 13.58
CA ASP A 230 -12.09 -10.94 13.71
C ASP A 230 -12.73 -9.96 12.70
N LEU A 231 -12.83 -10.34 11.42
CA LEU A 231 -13.55 -9.55 10.40
C LEU A 231 -15.04 -9.41 10.73
N LYS A 232 -15.70 -10.50 11.14
CA LYS A 232 -17.12 -10.48 11.56
C LYS A 232 -17.34 -9.55 12.75
N ALA A 233 -16.42 -9.54 13.72
CA ALA A 233 -16.51 -8.65 14.89
C ALA A 233 -16.33 -7.17 14.50
N LEU A 234 -15.42 -6.87 13.56
CA LEU A 234 -15.25 -5.52 12.99
C LEU A 234 -16.51 -5.08 12.23
N LEU A 235 -17.04 -5.93 11.37
CA LEU A 235 -18.29 -5.67 10.63
C LEU A 235 -19.47 -5.42 11.58
N GLN A 236 -19.63 -6.25 12.60
CA GLN A 236 -20.68 -6.05 13.61
C GLN A 236 -20.53 -4.71 14.34
N GLY A 237 -19.27 -4.29 14.63
CA GLY A 237 -19.00 -2.98 15.19
C GLY A 237 -19.51 -1.86 14.28
N CYS A 238 -19.29 -1.96 12.97
CA CYS A 238 -19.75 -0.98 11.99
C CYS A 238 -21.28 -0.93 11.84
N GLN A 239 -21.96 -2.07 11.96
CA GLN A 239 -23.39 -2.23 11.67
C GLN A 239 -24.30 -2.11 12.90
N THR A 240 -23.76 -1.89 14.11
CA THR A 240 -24.55 -1.71 15.33
C THR A 240 -25.48 -0.50 15.16
N GLU A 241 -26.78 -0.66 15.39
CA GLU A 241 -27.81 0.37 15.14
C GLU A 241 -27.65 1.60 16.03
N GLN A 242 -27.45 1.39 17.34
CA GLN A 242 -27.29 2.47 18.31
C GLN A 242 -25.91 3.15 18.13
N ALA A 243 -25.92 4.44 17.83
CA ALA A 243 -24.72 5.19 17.48
C ALA A 243 -23.61 5.11 18.53
N GLU A 244 -23.92 5.37 19.82
CA GLU A 244 -22.92 5.33 20.90
C GLU A 244 -22.33 3.93 21.11
N GLU A 245 -23.17 2.90 21.00
CA GLU A 245 -22.73 1.51 21.08
C GLU A 245 -21.87 1.14 19.86
N ARG A 246 -22.25 1.56 18.67
CA ARG A 246 -21.48 1.38 17.43
C ARG A 246 -20.07 1.93 17.58
N TRP A 247 -19.93 3.16 18.04
CA TRP A 247 -18.62 3.79 18.19
C TRP A 247 -17.77 3.10 19.25
N THR A 248 -18.38 2.66 20.34
CA THR A 248 -17.69 1.89 21.38
C THR A 248 -17.17 0.56 20.80
N ARG A 249 -18.03 -0.22 20.16
CA ARG A 249 -17.67 -1.52 19.56
C ARG A 249 -16.64 -1.38 18.42
N LEU A 250 -16.78 -0.33 17.60
CA LEU A 250 -15.85 -0.08 16.52
C LEU A 250 -14.45 0.28 17.07
N ALA A 251 -14.36 1.12 18.10
CA ALA A 251 -13.08 1.46 18.73
C ALA A 251 -12.42 0.28 19.45
N GLU A 252 -13.18 -0.74 19.85
CA GLU A 252 -12.61 -1.99 20.38
C GLU A 252 -11.96 -2.86 19.28
N ARG A 253 -12.36 -2.71 18.01
CA ARG A 253 -11.97 -3.58 16.89
C ARG A 253 -11.15 -2.88 15.82
N LEU A 254 -11.09 -1.56 15.84
CA LEU A 254 -10.37 -0.73 14.89
C LEU A 254 -9.48 0.25 15.64
N ASP A 255 -8.22 0.34 15.27
CA ASP A 255 -7.36 1.42 15.73
C ASP A 255 -7.72 2.71 14.96
N ILE A 256 -8.52 3.56 15.60
CA ILE A 256 -9.21 4.67 14.96
C ILE A 256 -8.25 5.71 14.39
N ASP A 257 -7.24 6.16 15.14
CA ASP A 257 -6.36 7.23 14.69
C ASP A 257 -5.45 6.80 13.52
N PRO A 258 -4.84 5.60 13.52
CA PRO A 258 -4.17 5.07 12.33
C PRO A 258 -5.09 4.85 11.14
N PHE A 259 -6.35 4.47 11.35
CA PHE A 259 -7.29 4.32 10.26
C PHE A 259 -7.69 5.68 9.66
N ILE A 260 -7.91 6.70 10.49
CA ILE A 260 -8.13 8.09 10.04
C ILE A 260 -6.93 8.58 9.20
N ASN A 261 -5.72 8.27 9.64
CA ASN A 261 -4.49 8.62 8.92
C ASN A 261 -4.41 7.91 7.56
N PHE A 262 -4.74 6.62 7.52
CA PHE A 262 -4.81 5.83 6.29
C PHE A 262 -5.82 6.43 5.30
N MET A 263 -7.06 6.73 5.74
CA MET A 263 -8.09 7.37 4.92
C MET A 263 -7.63 8.73 4.36
N ALA A 264 -7.03 9.57 5.22
CA ALA A 264 -6.57 10.89 4.81
C ALA A 264 -5.50 10.81 3.72
N LEU A 265 -4.54 9.90 3.85
CA LEU A 265 -3.50 9.68 2.84
C LEU A 265 -4.08 9.14 1.53
N GLU A 266 -4.98 8.15 1.56
CA GLU A 266 -5.62 7.65 0.36
C GLU A 266 -6.28 8.78 -0.43
N LEU A 267 -7.09 9.61 0.23
CA LEU A 267 -7.82 10.68 -0.46
C LEU A 267 -6.90 11.83 -0.89
N MET A 268 -5.89 12.20 -0.10
CA MET A 268 -4.93 13.25 -0.46
C MET A 268 -4.03 12.88 -1.64
N MET A 269 -3.71 11.60 -1.79
CA MET A 269 -2.90 11.09 -2.89
C MET A 269 -3.73 10.66 -4.10
N CYS A 270 -5.05 10.90 -4.10
CA CYS A 270 -5.97 10.47 -5.17
C CYS A 270 -5.97 8.95 -5.38
N HIS A 271 -6.01 8.17 -4.27
CA HIS A 271 -6.18 6.72 -4.37
C HIS A 271 -7.66 6.39 -4.63
N TRP A 272 -8.12 6.76 -5.83
CA TRP A 272 -9.52 6.58 -6.24
C TRP A 272 -9.95 5.11 -6.20
N ASP A 273 -9.02 4.20 -6.45
CA ASP A 273 -9.20 2.74 -6.41
C ASP A 273 -8.75 2.12 -5.07
N GLY A 274 -8.62 2.92 -4.01
CA GLY A 274 -8.30 2.48 -2.67
C GLY A 274 -9.51 2.01 -1.87
N TYR A 275 -9.26 1.60 -0.61
CA TYR A 275 -10.32 1.12 0.28
C TYR A 275 -11.40 2.16 0.53
N THR A 276 -10.99 3.38 0.89
CA THR A 276 -11.92 4.44 1.29
C THR A 276 -12.95 4.76 0.21
N ALA A 277 -12.52 4.84 -1.04
CA ALA A 277 -13.37 5.20 -2.18
C ALA A 277 -14.03 3.98 -2.83
N ASN A 278 -13.29 2.90 -3.09
CA ASN A 278 -13.71 1.80 -3.96
C ASN A 278 -13.58 0.39 -3.36
N LYS A 279 -13.26 0.25 -2.09
CA LYS A 279 -13.13 -1.08 -1.42
C LYS A 279 -12.14 -2.01 -2.13
N ASN A 280 -11.07 -1.44 -2.66
CA ASN A 280 -10.05 -2.15 -3.41
C ASN A 280 -8.65 -1.80 -2.89
N ASN A 281 -7.64 -2.51 -3.33
CA ASN A 281 -6.24 -2.18 -3.07
C ASN A 281 -5.89 -1.96 -1.59
N TYR A 282 -6.28 -2.88 -0.72
CA TYR A 282 -6.00 -2.83 0.71
C TYR A 282 -5.67 -4.20 1.30
N ARG A 283 -5.08 -4.18 2.49
CA ARG A 283 -4.91 -5.33 3.37
C ARG A 283 -5.41 -4.98 4.75
N ILE A 284 -5.85 -5.99 5.52
CA ILE A 284 -6.23 -5.81 6.93
C ILE A 284 -5.38 -6.72 7.78
N TYR A 285 -4.68 -6.14 8.74
CA TYR A 285 -3.94 -6.87 9.76
C TYR A 285 -4.64 -6.73 11.10
N PHE A 286 -4.93 -7.84 11.77
CA PHE A 286 -5.47 -7.86 13.13
C PHE A 286 -4.31 -8.06 14.10
N ASP A 287 -3.98 -7.02 14.85
CA ASP A 287 -2.92 -7.05 15.85
C ASP A 287 -3.31 -7.97 17.01
N PRO A 288 -2.52 -9.01 17.33
CA PRO A 288 -2.85 -9.96 18.38
C PRO A 288 -2.87 -9.36 19.79
N GLU A 289 -2.10 -8.29 20.05
CA GLU A 289 -2.04 -7.64 21.36
C GLU A 289 -3.28 -6.79 21.61
N THR A 290 -3.65 -5.94 20.65
CA THR A 290 -4.77 -4.99 20.80
C THR A 290 -6.11 -5.55 20.34
N LYS A 291 -6.12 -6.61 19.54
CA LYS A 291 -7.30 -7.17 18.85
C LYS A 291 -7.96 -6.19 17.88
N GLN A 292 -7.23 -5.17 17.45
CA GLN A 292 -7.70 -4.12 16.56
C GLN A 292 -7.18 -4.33 15.14
N ALA A 293 -8.01 -3.95 14.18
CA ALA A 293 -7.67 -3.94 12.77
C ALA A 293 -6.76 -2.75 12.42
N ARG A 294 -5.79 -3.01 11.54
CA ARG A 294 -4.92 -2.06 10.89
C ARG A 294 -5.06 -2.20 9.40
N PHE A 295 -5.40 -1.12 8.71
CA PHE A 295 -5.48 -1.11 7.26
C PHE A 295 -4.15 -0.72 6.65
N LEU A 296 -3.78 -1.42 5.57
CA LEU A 296 -2.51 -1.26 4.87
C LEU A 296 -2.80 -0.96 3.40
N PRO A 297 -2.20 0.09 2.80
CA PRO A 297 -2.44 0.43 1.41
C PRO A 297 -1.74 -0.56 0.47
N HIS A 298 -2.39 -0.81 -0.67
CA HIS A 298 -1.87 -1.67 -1.74
C HIS A 298 -2.21 -1.06 -3.10
N GLY A 299 -1.60 -1.54 -4.22
CA GLY A 299 -1.94 -1.13 -5.58
C GLY A 299 -1.92 0.38 -5.80
N MET A 300 -0.82 1.05 -5.41
CA MET A 300 -0.67 2.51 -5.47
C MET A 300 -0.01 2.99 -6.76
N ASP A 301 -0.29 2.35 -7.88
CA ASP A 301 0.26 2.68 -9.20
C ASP A 301 -0.54 3.75 -9.97
N GLN A 302 -1.79 4.03 -9.56
CA GLN A 302 -2.64 5.07 -10.17
C GLN A 302 -2.86 6.27 -9.25
N MET A 303 -1.83 6.69 -8.53
CA MET A 303 -1.89 7.81 -7.60
C MET A 303 -1.68 9.15 -8.32
N PHE A 304 -2.08 10.24 -7.68
CA PHE A 304 -1.78 11.63 -8.10
C PHE A 304 -2.34 12.03 -9.48
N GLN A 305 -3.29 11.30 -10.04
CA GLN A 305 -3.79 11.54 -11.40
C GLN A 305 -4.80 12.68 -11.52
N ASP A 306 -5.53 12.99 -10.46
CA ASP A 306 -6.55 14.05 -10.46
C ASP A 306 -6.27 15.07 -9.34
N PRO A 307 -5.80 16.29 -9.69
CA PRO A 307 -5.58 17.36 -8.71
C PRO A 307 -6.88 17.89 -8.10
N GLY A 308 -8.04 17.60 -8.70
CA GLY A 308 -9.36 17.94 -8.20
C GLY A 308 -10.01 16.85 -7.33
N PHE A 309 -9.31 15.74 -7.09
CA PHE A 309 -9.87 14.64 -6.31
C PHE A 309 -10.25 15.09 -4.90
N PRO A 310 -11.48 14.81 -4.44
CA PRO A 310 -11.95 15.38 -3.19
C PRO A 310 -11.32 14.70 -1.98
N VAL A 311 -10.61 15.47 -1.16
CA VAL A 311 -10.13 15.01 0.16
C VAL A 311 -11.26 14.89 1.19
N TRP A 312 -12.45 15.34 0.83
CA TRP A 312 -13.67 15.28 1.63
C TRP A 312 -14.80 14.70 0.78
N MET A 313 -15.07 13.42 0.95
CA MET A 313 -16.12 12.71 0.22
C MET A 313 -16.91 11.79 1.14
N GLN A 314 -18.07 11.33 0.67
CA GLN A 314 -18.77 10.21 1.29
C GLN A 314 -17.99 8.93 0.97
N PRO A 315 -17.44 8.21 1.97
CA PRO A 315 -16.72 6.97 1.70
C PRO A 315 -17.60 5.89 1.06
N GLY A 316 -17.01 5.12 0.16
CA GLY A 316 -17.67 3.98 -0.48
C GLY A 316 -17.62 2.68 0.33
N SER A 317 -16.76 2.63 1.36
CA SER A 317 -16.50 1.43 2.16
C SER A 317 -17.17 1.48 3.53
N ILE A 318 -17.47 0.29 4.08
CA ILE A 318 -18.24 0.11 5.33
C ILE A 318 -17.53 0.75 6.52
N VAL A 319 -16.25 0.44 6.72
CA VAL A 319 -15.50 0.93 7.90
C VAL A 319 -15.30 2.44 7.81
N ALA A 320 -14.92 2.96 6.64
CA ALA A 320 -14.71 4.38 6.46
C ALA A 320 -16.02 5.17 6.63
N ALA A 321 -17.14 4.66 6.10
CA ALA A 321 -18.45 5.26 6.29
C ALA A 321 -18.85 5.29 7.78
N ALA A 322 -18.64 4.20 8.53
CA ALA A 322 -18.93 4.11 9.95
C ALA A 322 -18.07 5.10 10.77
N VAL A 323 -16.78 5.22 10.46
CA VAL A 323 -15.88 6.20 11.12
C VAL A 323 -16.33 7.63 10.83
N MET A 324 -16.70 7.96 9.60
CA MET A 324 -17.11 9.30 9.21
C MET A 324 -18.52 9.70 9.75
N GLN A 325 -19.29 8.76 10.27
CA GLN A 325 -20.54 9.07 10.99
C GLN A 325 -20.29 9.64 12.40
N ASN A 326 -19.15 9.33 13.03
CA ASN A 326 -18.82 9.88 14.34
C ASN A 326 -18.33 11.34 14.21
N PRO A 327 -19.00 12.34 14.86
CA PRO A 327 -18.61 13.73 14.72
C PRO A 327 -17.19 14.05 15.23
N GLN A 328 -16.74 13.35 16.29
CA GLN A 328 -15.40 13.57 16.85
C GLN A 328 -14.32 12.99 15.95
N TRP A 329 -14.53 11.80 15.38
CA TRP A 329 -13.58 11.17 14.46
C TRP A 329 -13.51 11.93 13.14
N ARG A 330 -14.63 12.47 12.67
CA ARG A 330 -14.70 13.35 11.51
C ARG A 330 -13.92 14.65 11.71
N GLU A 331 -13.92 15.21 12.92
CA GLU A 331 -13.08 16.37 13.23
C GLU A 331 -11.59 15.98 13.29
N ARG A 332 -11.23 14.86 13.92
CA ARG A 332 -9.85 14.32 13.87
C ARG A 332 -9.36 14.12 12.44
N TYR A 333 -10.23 13.62 11.56
CA TYR A 333 -9.89 13.48 10.14
C TYR A 333 -9.54 14.85 9.52
N ARG A 334 -10.32 15.91 9.78
CA ARG A 334 -10.02 17.26 9.29
C ARG A 334 -8.69 17.79 9.81
N GLU A 335 -8.43 17.62 11.09
CA GLU A 335 -7.18 18.01 11.72
C GLU A 335 -6.00 17.25 11.08
N ARG A 336 -6.17 15.95 10.87
CA ARG A 336 -5.13 15.12 10.26
C ARG A 336 -4.81 15.53 8.82
N VAL A 337 -5.81 15.85 8.01
CA VAL A 337 -5.60 16.38 6.66
C VAL A 337 -4.80 17.71 6.72
N LYS A 338 -5.12 18.62 7.63
CA LYS A 338 -4.35 19.86 7.79
C LYS A 338 -2.89 19.61 8.19
N GLU A 339 -2.65 18.69 9.12
CA GLU A 339 -1.30 18.30 9.53
C GLU A 339 -0.50 17.73 8.35
N LEU A 340 -1.11 16.81 7.58
CA LEU A 340 -0.48 16.20 6.42
C LEU A 340 -0.19 17.22 5.32
N LEU A 341 -1.09 18.17 5.05
CA LEU A 341 -0.85 19.28 4.12
C LEU A 341 0.33 20.15 4.53
N SER A 342 0.49 20.38 5.84
CA SER A 342 1.64 21.10 6.37
C SER A 342 2.94 20.31 6.27
N LYS A 343 2.87 18.99 6.45
CA LYS A 343 4.03 18.09 6.38
C LYS A 343 4.51 17.87 4.96
N PHE A 344 3.59 17.71 4.03
CA PHE A 344 3.85 17.41 2.63
C PHE A 344 3.60 18.64 1.75
N SER A 345 4.44 19.68 1.92
CA SER A 345 4.39 20.87 1.06
C SER A 345 4.74 20.54 -0.39
N ALA A 346 4.34 21.39 -1.32
CA ALA A 346 4.65 21.24 -2.74
C ALA A 346 6.16 21.10 -2.97
N GLU A 347 6.97 21.89 -2.26
CA GLU A 347 8.44 21.87 -2.35
C GLU A 347 9.01 20.55 -1.83
N ALA A 348 8.47 20.02 -0.73
CA ALA A 348 8.89 18.72 -0.17
C ALA A 348 8.56 17.57 -1.12
N LEU A 349 7.37 17.59 -1.72
CA LEU A 349 6.96 16.60 -2.72
C LEU A 349 7.83 16.68 -3.99
N GLN A 350 8.09 17.90 -4.50
CA GLN A 350 8.95 18.10 -5.64
C GLN A 350 10.35 17.55 -5.42
N ALA A 351 10.95 17.81 -4.25
CA ALA A 351 12.28 17.29 -3.91
C ALA A 351 12.32 15.76 -3.92
N LYS A 352 11.24 15.08 -3.48
CA LYS A 352 11.13 13.62 -3.55
C LYS A 352 11.03 13.12 -4.99
N VAL A 353 10.20 13.76 -5.81
CA VAL A 353 10.08 13.45 -7.24
C VAL A 353 11.42 13.63 -7.95
N ASP A 354 12.11 14.73 -7.73
CA ASP A 354 13.42 15.00 -8.33
C ASP A 354 14.47 13.95 -7.92
N ALA A 355 14.45 13.50 -6.67
CA ALA A 355 15.34 12.45 -6.20
C ALA A 355 15.05 11.09 -6.87
N LEU A 356 13.77 10.74 -7.04
CA LEU A 356 13.34 9.53 -7.75
C LEU A 356 13.68 9.60 -9.24
N ASP A 357 13.40 10.72 -9.91
CA ASP A 357 13.72 10.92 -11.32
C ASP A 357 15.23 10.81 -11.57
N LYS A 358 16.04 11.47 -10.74
CA LYS A 358 17.50 11.37 -10.81
C LYS A 358 17.99 9.93 -10.71
N ARG A 359 17.38 9.13 -9.83
CA ARG A 359 17.72 7.71 -9.65
C ARG A 359 17.36 6.88 -10.89
N LEU A 360 16.19 7.16 -11.52
CA LEU A 360 15.67 6.37 -12.64
C LEU A 360 16.15 6.86 -14.02
N SER A 361 16.62 8.10 -14.13
CA SER A 361 17.12 8.68 -15.40
C SER A 361 18.13 7.78 -16.15
N PRO A 362 19.10 7.10 -15.48
CA PRO A 362 19.99 6.18 -16.21
C PRO A 362 19.25 4.98 -16.82
N ALA A 363 18.27 4.42 -16.13
CA ALA A 363 17.48 3.30 -16.63
C ALA A 363 16.60 3.71 -17.82
N PHE A 364 15.95 4.87 -17.76
CA PHE A 364 15.19 5.40 -18.90
C PHE A 364 16.04 5.69 -20.13
N LYS A 365 17.27 6.20 -19.93
CA LYS A 365 18.19 6.42 -21.05
C LYS A 365 18.62 5.11 -21.71
N ALA A 366 18.86 4.07 -20.92
CA ALA A 366 19.18 2.76 -21.44
C ALA A 366 18.04 2.19 -22.31
N LEU A 367 16.79 2.27 -21.82
CA LEU A 367 15.61 1.85 -22.60
C LEU A 367 15.43 2.62 -23.90
N GLY A 368 15.72 3.95 -23.91
CA GLY A 368 15.63 4.77 -25.12
C GLY A 368 16.72 4.46 -26.15
N SER A 369 17.95 4.13 -25.70
CA SER A 369 19.05 3.77 -26.61
C SER A 369 18.83 2.43 -27.31
N ASP A 370 18.17 1.49 -26.63
CA ASP A 370 17.87 0.16 -27.21
C ASP A 370 16.73 0.22 -28.22
N ALA A 371 15.77 1.16 -28.03
CA ALA A 371 14.69 1.41 -28.99
C ALA A 371 15.15 2.12 -30.28
N GLU A 372 16.27 2.84 -30.25
CA GLU A 372 16.87 3.46 -31.44
C GLU A 372 17.76 2.50 -32.23
N GLN A 373 18.14 1.32 -31.67
CA GLN A 373 18.97 0.30 -32.29
C GLN A 373 18.17 -0.87 -32.91
N GLN A 374 16.86 -0.95 -32.69
CA GLN A 374 15.92 -1.89 -33.32
C GLN A 374 15.13 -1.20 -34.46
#